data_1603d343ae618e7c16b7340d4f92e834
#
_entry.id   1603d343ae618e7c16b7340d4f92e834
#
_cell.length_a   1.000
_cell.length_b   1.000
_cell.length_c   1.000
_cell.angle_alpha   90.00
_cell.angle_beta   90.00
_cell.angle_gamma   90.00
#
_symmetry.space_group_name_H-M   'P 1'
#
loop_
_entity.id
_entity.type
_entity.pdbx_description
1 polymer ?
#
loop_
_entity_poly.entity_id
_entity_poly.type
_entity_poly.pdbx_seq_one_letter_code
_entity_poly.pdbx_strand_id
1 'polypeptide(L)'
;MSREQLDRARTAVQVATSALNARIAQRAVTAQQQAEGAVLAPIAGRVLTVPVTDGSVVLPGDPVATVAEQNFVLRLLVPERHALDLKAGATVRLDGQELGETGPAFGTVTLVYPTIVGGQVRADATAPGIGTYFVGERIRVWVPAGQRRAIVVPAGFVFTRFGQDYVRVQQKDGTVNDVPVQRGLPLPTPAMPDGLQILAGLDPGEILVRP
;
A
#
# COMPACT_ATOMS: atom_id res chain seq x y z
N MET A 1 16.84 41.87 -70.92
CA MET A 1 17.00 40.59 -70.26
C MET A 1 16.55 39.49 -71.24
N SER A 2 17.43 38.54 -71.59
CA SER A 2 17.07 37.41 -72.38
C SER A 2 16.22 36.40 -71.59
N ARG A 3 15.26 35.73 -72.24
CA ARG A 3 14.45 34.69 -71.61
C ARG A 3 15.35 33.64 -70.92
N GLU A 4 16.45 33.28 -71.51
CA GLU A 4 17.42 32.35 -70.99
C GLU A 4 18.09 32.83 -69.68
N GLN A 5 18.34 34.14 -69.52
CA GLN A 5 18.85 34.70 -68.29
C GLN A 5 17.80 34.63 -67.16
N LEU A 6 16.54 34.87 -67.48
CA LEU A 6 15.43 34.77 -66.53
C LEU A 6 15.22 33.34 -66.05
N ASP A 7 15.29 32.36 -66.93
CA ASP A 7 15.13 30.94 -66.57
C ASP A 7 16.31 30.43 -65.71
N ARG A 8 17.54 30.83 -66.03
CA ARG A 8 18.72 30.52 -65.19
C ARG A 8 18.58 31.15 -63.79
N ALA A 9 18.10 32.36 -63.69
CA ALA A 9 17.89 33.02 -62.42
C ALA A 9 16.81 32.33 -61.57
N ARG A 10 15.66 31.93 -62.23
CA ARG A 10 14.61 31.16 -61.59
C ARG A 10 15.10 29.79 -61.06
N THR A 11 15.83 29.08 -61.91
CA THR A 11 16.44 27.81 -61.50
C THR A 11 17.38 27.99 -60.29
N ALA A 12 18.22 29.02 -60.33
CA ALA A 12 19.14 29.32 -59.25
C ALA A 12 18.40 29.62 -57.94
N VAL A 13 17.30 30.41 -57.99
CA VAL A 13 16.46 30.68 -56.81
C VAL A 13 15.83 29.39 -56.33
N GLN A 14 15.29 28.54 -57.22
CA GLN A 14 14.68 27.29 -56.82
C GLN A 14 15.64 26.34 -56.15
N VAL A 15 16.87 26.19 -56.70
CA VAL A 15 17.94 25.40 -56.09
C VAL A 15 18.33 25.95 -54.72
N ALA A 16 18.53 27.28 -54.59
CA ALA A 16 18.82 27.91 -53.32
C ALA A 16 17.73 27.71 -52.27
N THR A 17 16.47 27.84 -52.70
CA THR A 17 15.33 27.60 -51.82
C THR A 17 15.25 26.14 -51.36
N SER A 18 15.47 25.20 -52.28
CA SER A 18 15.52 23.76 -51.93
C SER A 18 16.65 23.44 -50.96
N ALA A 19 17.85 24.04 -51.19
CA ALA A 19 18.97 23.89 -50.28
C ALA A 19 18.70 24.47 -48.88
N LEU A 20 18.06 25.64 -48.81
CA LEU A 20 17.62 26.25 -47.54
C LEU A 20 16.63 25.34 -46.79
N ASN A 21 15.61 24.85 -47.48
CA ASN A 21 14.61 23.95 -46.88
C ASN A 21 15.26 22.64 -46.34
N ALA A 22 16.22 22.08 -47.10
CA ALA A 22 16.97 20.93 -46.64
C ALA A 22 17.78 21.23 -45.36
N ARG A 23 18.40 22.42 -45.25
CA ARG A 23 19.12 22.83 -44.04
C ARG A 23 18.20 23.08 -42.86
N ILE A 24 17.01 23.65 -43.07
CA ILE A 24 16.00 23.82 -42.03
C ILE A 24 15.53 22.47 -41.52
N ALA A 25 15.24 21.52 -42.42
CA ALA A 25 14.85 20.17 -42.04
C ALA A 25 15.94 19.45 -41.24
N GLN A 26 17.21 19.57 -41.65
CA GLN A 26 18.36 19.00 -40.93
C GLN A 26 18.52 19.58 -39.52
N ARG A 27 18.35 20.90 -39.37
CA ARG A 27 18.35 21.53 -38.03
C ARG A 27 17.20 21.04 -37.15
N ALA A 28 16.00 20.86 -37.71
CA ALA A 28 14.87 20.34 -36.98
C ALA A 28 15.13 18.91 -36.46
N VAL A 29 15.70 18.05 -37.28
CA VAL A 29 16.11 16.69 -36.87
C VAL A 29 17.13 16.74 -35.72
N THR A 30 18.18 17.59 -35.85
CA THR A 30 19.18 17.70 -34.77
C THR A 30 18.58 18.25 -33.48
N ALA A 31 17.68 19.23 -33.56
CA ALA A 31 16.98 19.78 -32.40
C ALA A 31 16.08 18.74 -31.73
N GLN A 32 15.40 17.90 -32.54
CA GLN A 32 14.59 16.80 -32.04
C GLN A 32 15.45 15.76 -31.32
N GLN A 33 16.58 15.37 -31.88
CA GLN A 33 17.53 14.43 -31.24
C GLN A 33 18.08 14.97 -29.92
N GLN A 34 18.36 16.28 -29.83
CA GLN A 34 18.72 16.89 -28.55
C GLN A 34 17.61 16.87 -27.52
N ALA A 35 16.37 17.11 -27.93
CA ALA A 35 15.22 17.04 -27.02
C ALA A 35 14.95 15.62 -26.53
N GLU A 36 15.16 14.61 -27.37
CA GLU A 36 15.04 13.19 -27.01
C GLU A 36 16.10 12.73 -26.01
N GLY A 37 17.23 13.44 -25.91
CA GLY A 37 18.27 13.20 -24.90
C GLY A 37 17.86 13.60 -23.48
N ALA A 38 16.75 14.32 -23.30
CA ALA A 38 16.22 14.66 -21.98
C ALA A 38 15.33 13.55 -21.46
N VAL A 39 15.79 12.80 -20.45
CA VAL A 39 14.98 11.77 -19.78
C VAL A 39 14.08 12.43 -18.76
N LEU A 40 12.76 12.43 -19.00
CA LEU A 40 11.76 13.03 -18.12
C LEU A 40 11.11 11.94 -17.24
N ALA A 41 10.81 12.29 -15.99
CA ALA A 41 10.03 11.44 -15.12
C ALA A 41 8.58 11.32 -15.68
N PRO A 42 8.06 10.08 -15.87
CA PRO A 42 6.72 9.89 -16.43
C PRO A 42 5.62 10.29 -15.46
N ILE A 43 5.90 10.30 -14.17
CA ILE A 43 4.95 10.60 -13.08
C ILE A 43 5.65 11.39 -11.98
N ALA A 44 4.86 12.13 -11.19
CA ALA A 44 5.32 12.68 -9.94
C ALA A 44 5.50 11.56 -8.89
N GLY A 45 6.62 11.55 -8.18
CA GLY A 45 6.89 10.50 -7.22
C GLY A 45 8.25 10.65 -6.51
N ARG A 46 8.64 9.62 -5.77
CA ARG A 46 9.93 9.53 -5.09
C ARG A 46 10.91 8.72 -5.93
N VAL A 47 12.10 9.25 -6.16
CA VAL A 47 13.19 8.48 -6.79
C VAL A 47 13.68 7.42 -5.79
N LEU A 48 13.63 6.16 -6.21
CA LEU A 48 14.08 5.02 -5.40
C LEU A 48 15.54 4.69 -5.66
N THR A 49 15.93 4.62 -6.94
CA THR A 49 17.28 4.28 -7.35
C THR A 49 17.70 5.08 -8.57
N VAL A 50 18.97 5.42 -8.63
CA VAL A 50 19.64 6.02 -9.79
C VAL A 50 20.86 5.14 -10.08
N PRO A 51 20.76 4.13 -10.97
CA PRO A 51 21.84 3.19 -11.23
C PRO A 51 22.98 3.79 -12.07
N VAL A 52 22.80 4.99 -12.61
CA VAL A 52 23.77 5.69 -13.45
C VAL A 52 24.50 6.77 -12.66
N THR A 53 25.77 7.01 -13.00
CA THR A 53 26.57 8.08 -12.43
C THR A 53 26.76 9.21 -13.45
N ASP A 54 27.03 10.42 -12.97
CA ASP A 54 27.31 11.56 -13.84
C ASP A 54 28.49 11.26 -14.76
N GLY A 55 28.34 11.58 -16.05
CA GLY A 55 29.30 11.25 -17.09
C GLY A 55 29.23 9.83 -17.68
N SER A 56 28.32 8.98 -17.20
CA SER A 56 28.08 7.66 -17.79
C SER A 56 27.42 7.75 -19.16
N VAL A 57 27.80 6.87 -20.07
CA VAL A 57 27.09 6.67 -21.33
C VAL A 57 25.94 5.69 -21.11
N VAL A 58 24.75 6.10 -21.47
CA VAL A 58 23.52 5.26 -21.40
C VAL A 58 23.07 4.94 -22.82
N LEU A 59 22.57 3.73 -23.00
CA LEU A 59 21.99 3.28 -24.26
C LEU A 59 20.46 3.39 -24.22
N PRO A 60 19.79 3.49 -25.36
CA PRO A 60 18.33 3.41 -25.43
C PRO A 60 17.81 2.10 -24.78
N GLY A 61 16.97 2.25 -23.77
CA GLY A 61 16.44 1.12 -22.99
C GLY A 61 17.10 0.90 -21.62
N ASP A 62 18.24 1.54 -21.36
CA ASP A 62 18.87 1.45 -20.04
C ASP A 62 18.05 2.21 -18.97
N PRO A 63 17.85 1.64 -17.78
CA PRO A 63 17.16 2.33 -16.70
C PRO A 63 18.06 3.43 -16.12
N VAL A 64 17.61 4.68 -16.21
CA VAL A 64 18.31 5.84 -15.65
C VAL A 64 17.91 6.11 -14.22
N ALA A 65 16.63 5.92 -13.89
CA ALA A 65 16.09 6.07 -12.54
C ALA A 65 14.84 5.21 -12.37
N THR A 66 14.60 4.78 -11.14
CA THR A 66 13.31 4.16 -10.75
C THR A 66 12.56 5.15 -9.88
N VAL A 67 11.32 5.48 -10.29
CA VAL A 67 10.44 6.40 -9.57
C VAL A 67 9.24 5.63 -9.05
N ALA A 68 8.94 5.75 -7.76
CA ALA A 68 7.72 5.22 -7.16
C ALA A 68 6.67 6.32 -7.06
N GLU A 69 5.47 6.02 -7.50
CA GLU A 69 4.29 6.82 -7.21
C GLU A 69 3.99 6.77 -5.71
N GLN A 70 3.36 7.83 -5.15
CA GLN A 70 3.02 7.90 -3.72
C GLN A 70 1.81 7.02 -3.34
N ASN A 71 1.57 5.97 -4.09
CA ASN A 71 0.50 5.01 -3.88
C ASN A 71 1.07 3.71 -3.27
N PHE A 72 1.17 3.68 -1.95
CA PHE A 72 1.72 2.54 -1.25
C PHE A 72 0.66 1.46 -1.06
N VAL A 73 1.04 0.23 -1.30
CA VAL A 73 0.23 -0.96 -1.03
C VAL A 73 1.01 -1.92 -0.15
N LEU A 74 0.31 -2.55 0.76
CA LEU A 74 0.85 -3.61 1.58
C LEU A 74 0.65 -4.94 0.84
N ARG A 75 1.75 -5.57 0.41
CA ARG A 75 1.70 -6.87 -0.25
C ARG A 75 1.76 -7.99 0.76
N LEU A 76 0.67 -8.73 0.89
CA LEU A 76 0.53 -9.87 1.76
C LEU A 76 1.00 -11.14 1.03
N LEU A 77 1.79 -11.96 1.71
CA LEU A 77 2.19 -13.29 1.28
C LEU A 77 1.60 -14.30 2.27
N VAL A 78 0.48 -14.90 1.90
CA VAL A 78 -0.30 -15.75 2.81
C VAL A 78 -0.12 -17.22 2.40
N PRO A 79 0.31 -18.11 3.30
CA PRO A 79 0.36 -19.53 3.00
C PRO A 79 -1.00 -20.04 2.51
N GLU A 80 -0.99 -20.91 1.49
CA GLU A 80 -2.20 -21.44 0.83
C GLU A 80 -3.25 -21.95 1.83
N ARG A 81 -2.81 -22.69 2.85
CA ARG A 81 -3.70 -23.25 3.89
C ARG A 81 -4.51 -22.21 4.67
N HIS A 82 -4.09 -20.95 4.66
CA HIS A 82 -4.74 -19.82 5.35
C HIS A 82 -5.37 -18.82 4.38
N ALA A 83 -5.27 -19.06 3.08
CA ALA A 83 -5.75 -18.14 2.06
C ALA A 83 -7.24 -18.32 1.72
N LEU A 84 -7.87 -19.41 2.16
CA LEU A 84 -9.28 -19.71 1.87
C LEU A 84 -10.25 -18.63 2.39
N ASP A 85 -9.92 -18.02 3.53
CA ASP A 85 -10.74 -16.98 4.15
C ASP A 85 -10.32 -15.57 3.74
N LEU A 86 -9.24 -15.43 2.94
CA LEU A 86 -8.74 -14.14 2.48
C LEU A 86 -9.53 -13.68 1.25
N LYS A 87 -10.34 -12.65 1.43
CA LYS A 87 -11.19 -12.07 0.37
C LYS A 87 -10.96 -10.56 0.29
N ALA A 88 -11.23 -9.98 -0.87
CA ALA A 88 -11.31 -8.53 -1.00
C ALA A 88 -12.35 -7.98 -0.01
N GLY A 89 -12.03 -6.88 0.65
CA GLY A 89 -12.83 -6.31 1.75
C GLY A 89 -12.53 -6.90 3.13
N ALA A 90 -11.73 -7.97 3.23
CA ALA A 90 -11.35 -8.52 4.54
C ALA A 90 -10.47 -7.54 5.32
N THR A 91 -10.74 -7.40 6.61
CA THR A 91 -9.92 -6.59 7.51
C THR A 91 -8.70 -7.39 7.95
N VAL A 92 -7.54 -6.79 7.87
CA VAL A 92 -6.29 -7.31 8.39
C VAL A 92 -5.79 -6.42 9.53
N ARG A 93 -5.16 -7.01 10.54
CA ARG A 93 -4.52 -6.28 11.62
C ARG A 93 -3.02 -6.17 11.35
N LEU A 94 -2.49 -4.98 11.52
CA LEU A 94 -1.06 -4.68 11.40
C LEU A 94 -0.46 -4.44 12.78
N ASP A 95 0.82 -4.66 12.90
CA ASP A 95 1.58 -4.23 14.07
C ASP A 95 1.75 -2.71 14.04
N GLY A 96 0.99 -2.00 14.87
CA GLY A 96 1.02 -0.54 14.89
C GLY A 96 2.36 0.01 15.36
N GLN A 97 3.11 -0.73 16.20
CA GLN A 97 4.44 -0.29 16.63
C GLN A 97 5.42 -0.22 15.45
N GLU A 98 5.34 -1.17 14.55
CA GLU A 98 6.12 -1.13 13.30
C GLU A 98 5.68 0.03 12.38
N LEU A 99 4.48 0.57 12.58
CA LEU A 99 3.94 1.75 11.91
C LEU A 99 4.11 3.07 12.69
N GLY A 100 4.84 3.05 13.82
CA GLY A 100 5.03 4.21 14.67
C GLY A 100 3.79 4.63 15.46
N GLU A 101 2.77 3.76 15.54
CA GLU A 101 1.54 3.99 16.28
C GLU A 101 1.54 3.26 17.63
N THR A 102 0.83 3.78 18.62
CA THR A 102 0.77 3.21 19.98
C THR A 102 -0.22 2.06 20.14
N GLY A 103 -0.87 1.62 19.06
CA GLY A 103 -1.91 0.58 19.10
C GLY A 103 -1.95 -0.27 17.84
N PRO A 104 -2.87 -1.25 17.78
CA PRO A 104 -3.05 -2.06 16.59
C PRO A 104 -3.60 -1.20 15.46
N ALA A 105 -2.94 -1.25 14.31
CA ALA A 105 -3.45 -0.65 13.08
C ALA A 105 -4.27 -1.67 12.29
N PHE A 106 -5.22 -1.20 11.51
CA PHE A 106 -6.08 -2.04 10.68
C PHE A 106 -6.03 -1.60 9.23
N GLY A 107 -5.98 -2.60 8.34
CA GLY A 107 -6.04 -2.41 6.90
C GLY A 107 -7.16 -3.21 6.26
N THR A 108 -7.40 -2.94 4.99
CA THR A 108 -8.41 -3.64 4.20
C THR A 108 -7.74 -4.27 2.99
N VAL A 109 -8.02 -5.55 2.74
CA VAL A 109 -7.59 -6.26 1.54
C VAL A 109 -8.33 -5.67 0.33
N THR A 110 -7.58 -5.17 -0.64
CA THR A 110 -8.15 -4.56 -1.86
C THR A 110 -8.22 -5.56 -3.00
N LEU A 111 -7.22 -6.44 -3.10
CA LEU A 111 -7.12 -7.40 -4.20
C LEU A 111 -6.49 -8.71 -3.70
N VAL A 112 -7.03 -9.84 -4.14
CA VAL A 112 -6.44 -11.17 -3.94
C VAL A 112 -6.11 -11.74 -5.31
N TYR A 113 -4.85 -12.13 -5.52
CA TYR A 113 -4.42 -12.72 -6.78
C TYR A 113 -4.74 -14.22 -6.79
N PRO A 114 -5.46 -14.73 -7.80
CA PRO A 114 -5.91 -16.11 -7.85
C PRO A 114 -4.80 -17.08 -8.32
N THR A 115 -3.58 -16.83 -7.88
CA THR A 115 -2.40 -17.63 -8.26
C THR A 115 -1.60 -18.00 -7.02
N ILE A 116 -1.16 -19.26 -6.96
CA ILE A 116 -0.28 -19.77 -5.92
C ILE A 116 1.13 -19.82 -6.47
N VAL A 117 2.04 -19.13 -5.81
CA VAL A 117 3.46 -19.10 -6.16
C VAL A 117 4.27 -19.47 -4.92
N GLY A 118 5.05 -20.55 -4.99
CA GLY A 118 5.84 -21.01 -3.86
C GLY A 118 5.00 -21.39 -2.63
N GLY A 119 3.77 -21.94 -2.82
CA GLY A 119 2.86 -22.29 -1.72
C GLY A 119 2.21 -21.10 -1.01
N GLN A 120 2.25 -19.92 -1.64
CA GLN A 120 1.69 -18.68 -1.10
C GLN A 120 0.73 -18.03 -2.09
N VAL A 121 -0.34 -17.46 -1.56
CA VAL A 121 -1.28 -16.57 -2.25
C VAL A 121 -0.84 -15.13 -1.99
N ARG A 122 -0.83 -14.32 -3.04
CA ARG A 122 -0.56 -12.88 -2.93
C ARG A 122 -1.88 -12.12 -2.79
N ALA A 123 -1.86 -11.11 -1.93
CA ALA A 123 -2.95 -10.14 -1.85
C ALA A 123 -2.37 -8.75 -1.60
N ASP A 124 -3.07 -7.73 -2.06
CA ASP A 124 -2.74 -6.35 -1.78
C ASP A 124 -3.77 -5.78 -0.79
N ALA A 125 -3.29 -5.02 0.18
CA ALA A 125 -4.09 -4.35 1.18
C ALA A 125 -3.68 -2.89 1.31
N THR A 126 -4.60 -2.06 1.76
CA THR A 126 -4.34 -0.66 2.13
C THR A 126 -4.58 -0.48 3.61
N ALA A 127 -3.80 0.39 4.26
CA ALA A 127 -4.03 0.80 5.63
C ALA A 127 -3.67 2.27 5.80
N PRO A 128 -4.29 3.00 6.73
CA PRO A 128 -3.85 4.33 7.13
C PRO A 128 -2.39 4.30 7.59
N GLY A 129 -1.65 5.36 7.33
CA GLY A 129 -0.26 5.49 7.78
C GLY A 129 0.80 4.78 6.94
N ILE A 130 0.44 3.87 6.01
CA ILE A 130 1.39 3.35 5.04
C ILE A 130 1.72 4.44 4.00
N GLY A 131 2.93 4.91 3.96
CA GLY A 131 3.33 5.93 2.96
C GLY A 131 4.47 6.79 3.43
N THR A 132 4.78 6.73 4.69
CA THR A 132 5.95 7.38 5.30
C THR A 132 7.17 6.47 5.37
N TYR A 133 7.01 5.20 5.01
CA TYR A 133 8.00 4.13 5.15
C TYR A 133 8.81 3.87 3.89
N PHE A 134 9.82 3.00 4.03
CA PHE A 134 10.64 2.59 2.91
C PHE A 134 9.92 1.55 2.03
N VAL A 135 10.05 1.66 0.72
CA VAL A 135 9.56 0.64 -0.20
C VAL A 135 10.33 -0.66 0.02
N GLY A 136 9.60 -1.77 0.25
CA GLY A 136 10.19 -3.06 0.55
C GLY A 136 10.35 -3.37 2.04
N GLU A 137 9.92 -2.47 2.92
CA GLU A 137 9.86 -2.72 4.36
C GLU A 137 8.89 -3.86 4.68
N ARG A 138 9.21 -4.65 5.70
CA ARG A 138 8.39 -5.77 6.14
C ARG A 138 7.64 -5.39 7.39
N ILE A 139 6.34 -5.63 7.38
CA ILE A 139 5.43 -5.36 8.49
C ILE A 139 4.74 -6.67 8.88
N ARG A 140 4.59 -6.90 10.18
CA ARG A 140 3.86 -8.05 10.68
C ARG A 140 2.35 -7.83 10.52
N VAL A 141 1.69 -8.80 9.89
CA VAL A 141 0.25 -8.73 9.61
C VAL A 141 -0.44 -10.01 10.09
N TRP A 142 -1.58 -9.83 10.74
CA TRP A 142 -2.48 -10.92 11.09
C TRP A 142 -3.65 -10.93 10.11
N VAL A 143 -3.78 -12.03 9.38
CA VAL A 143 -4.88 -12.24 8.44
C VAL A 143 -5.97 -13.10 9.10
N PRO A 144 -7.25 -12.92 8.74
CA PRO A 144 -8.33 -13.78 9.22
C PRO A 144 -8.08 -15.22 8.71
N ALA A 145 -8.15 -16.19 9.61
CA ALA A 145 -7.94 -17.60 9.33
C ALA A 145 -9.17 -18.45 9.74
N GLY A 146 -10.37 -17.93 9.49
CA GLY A 146 -11.64 -18.54 9.84
C GLY A 146 -12.48 -17.64 10.75
N GLN A 147 -13.72 -18.06 10.97
CA GLN A 147 -14.67 -17.38 11.87
C GLN A 147 -15.06 -18.31 13.01
N ARG A 148 -14.97 -17.81 14.22
CA ARG A 148 -15.51 -18.47 15.42
C ARG A 148 -16.31 -17.48 16.22
N ARG A 149 -17.34 -17.96 16.92
CA ARG A 149 -18.03 -17.13 17.91
C ARG A 149 -17.13 -16.96 19.12
N ALA A 150 -16.96 -15.73 19.56
CA ALA A 150 -16.19 -15.39 20.75
C ALA A 150 -16.90 -14.25 21.48
N ILE A 151 -16.86 -14.28 22.80
CA ILE A 151 -17.25 -13.14 23.63
C ILE A 151 -16.02 -12.27 23.74
N VAL A 152 -16.14 -11.00 23.30
CA VAL A 152 -15.07 -10.01 23.37
C VAL A 152 -15.58 -8.81 24.16
N VAL A 153 -14.80 -8.39 25.13
CA VAL A 153 -15.11 -7.24 25.97
C VAL A 153 -13.94 -6.25 25.96
N PRO A 154 -14.16 -4.94 26.17
CA PRO A 154 -13.05 -4.02 26.34
C PRO A 154 -12.21 -4.42 27.56
N ALA A 155 -10.88 -4.38 27.44
CA ALA A 155 -9.98 -4.81 28.52
C ALA A 155 -10.22 -4.05 29.83
N GLY A 156 -10.66 -2.78 29.76
CA GLY A 156 -10.98 -1.96 30.94
C GLY A 156 -12.20 -2.41 31.76
N PHE A 157 -12.94 -3.42 31.30
CA PHE A 157 -14.05 -4.03 32.07
C PHE A 157 -13.61 -5.27 32.86
N VAL A 158 -12.38 -5.77 32.60
CA VAL A 158 -11.82 -6.92 33.31
C VAL A 158 -10.84 -6.42 34.36
N PHE A 159 -11.01 -6.88 35.61
CA PHE A 159 -10.10 -6.58 36.70
C PHE A 159 -9.66 -7.84 37.42
N THR A 160 -8.48 -7.81 38.00
CA THR A 160 -7.90 -8.97 38.71
C THR A 160 -7.93 -8.72 40.21
N ARG A 161 -8.47 -9.67 40.94
CA ARG A 161 -8.43 -9.68 42.41
C ARG A 161 -8.03 -11.06 42.93
N PHE A 162 -7.07 -11.10 43.83
CA PHE A 162 -6.50 -12.36 44.40
C PHE A 162 -6.04 -13.37 43.33
N GLY A 163 -5.52 -12.87 42.18
CA GLY A 163 -5.03 -13.72 41.10
C GLY A 163 -6.13 -14.29 40.19
N GLN A 164 -7.39 -13.94 40.41
CA GLN A 164 -8.55 -14.31 39.58
C GLN A 164 -9.06 -13.09 38.85
N ASP A 165 -9.44 -13.27 37.58
CA ASP A 165 -10.04 -12.22 36.76
C ASP A 165 -11.58 -12.19 36.95
N TYR A 166 -12.12 -10.98 37.01
CA TYR A 166 -13.53 -10.71 37.21
C TYR A 166 -14.02 -9.65 36.23
N VAL A 167 -15.34 -9.70 35.98
CA VAL A 167 -16.11 -8.61 35.37
C VAL A 167 -17.30 -8.26 36.25
N ARG A 168 -17.80 -7.02 36.14
CA ARG A 168 -19.04 -6.60 36.82
C ARG A 168 -20.21 -6.75 35.87
N VAL A 169 -21.17 -7.61 36.24
CA VAL A 169 -22.39 -7.87 35.49
C VAL A 169 -23.58 -7.26 36.23
N GLN A 170 -24.35 -6.43 35.52
CA GLN A 170 -25.59 -5.89 36.00
C GLN A 170 -26.71 -6.90 35.79
N GLN A 171 -27.36 -7.31 36.86
CA GLN A 171 -28.52 -8.21 36.83
C GLN A 171 -29.79 -7.44 36.42
N LYS A 172 -30.84 -8.19 36.07
CA LYS A 172 -32.13 -7.61 35.64
C LYS A 172 -32.83 -6.79 36.75
N ASP A 173 -32.51 -7.05 37.98
CA ASP A 173 -33.02 -6.32 39.15
C ASP A 173 -32.21 -5.03 39.47
N GLY A 174 -31.19 -4.74 38.65
CA GLY A 174 -30.30 -3.58 38.82
C GLY A 174 -29.10 -3.83 39.75
N THR A 175 -29.02 -4.99 40.40
CA THR A 175 -27.85 -5.32 41.24
C THR A 175 -26.62 -5.58 40.36
N VAL A 176 -25.45 -5.29 40.91
CA VAL A 176 -24.16 -5.48 40.23
C VAL A 176 -23.36 -6.54 40.98
N ASN A 177 -22.96 -7.59 40.28
CA ASN A 177 -22.20 -8.70 40.83
C ASN A 177 -20.85 -8.84 40.16
N ASP A 178 -19.82 -9.16 40.94
CA ASP A 178 -18.50 -9.54 40.43
C ASP A 178 -18.53 -11.01 40.00
N VAL A 179 -18.42 -11.26 38.69
CA VAL A 179 -18.46 -12.61 38.09
C VAL A 179 -17.04 -13.02 37.72
N PRO A 180 -16.55 -14.17 38.18
CA PRO A 180 -15.26 -14.67 37.78
C PRO A 180 -15.26 -15.09 36.32
N VAL A 181 -14.23 -14.70 35.58
CA VAL A 181 -14.09 -14.99 34.17
C VAL A 181 -12.74 -15.59 33.86
N GLN A 182 -12.70 -16.38 32.79
CA GLN A 182 -11.45 -16.82 32.21
C GLN A 182 -11.13 -15.98 30.98
N ARG A 183 -10.09 -15.16 31.05
CA ARG A 183 -9.63 -14.35 29.94
C ARG A 183 -8.85 -15.21 28.93
N GLY A 184 -9.06 -14.91 27.66
CA GLY A 184 -8.30 -15.45 26.54
C GLY A 184 -7.21 -14.47 26.07
N LEU A 185 -6.93 -14.53 24.78
CA LEU A 185 -5.95 -13.67 24.15
C LEU A 185 -6.57 -12.29 23.82
N PRO A 186 -5.74 -11.23 23.76
CA PRO A 186 -6.16 -9.97 23.18
C PRO A 186 -6.70 -10.20 21.76
N LEU A 187 -7.89 -9.68 21.50
CA LEU A 187 -8.56 -9.79 20.18
C LEU A 187 -9.04 -8.40 19.75
N PRO A 188 -8.12 -7.49 19.40
CA PRO A 188 -8.48 -6.17 18.94
C PRO A 188 -9.22 -6.23 17.60
N THR A 189 -10.25 -5.39 17.47
CA THR A 189 -11.02 -5.18 16.24
C THR A 189 -11.10 -3.69 15.93
N PRO A 190 -11.48 -3.27 14.70
CA PRO A 190 -11.64 -1.85 14.40
C PRO A 190 -12.64 -1.13 15.30
N ALA A 191 -13.69 -1.84 15.73
CA ALA A 191 -14.70 -1.31 16.65
C ALA A 191 -14.27 -1.36 18.12
N MET A 192 -13.29 -2.18 18.48
CA MET A 192 -12.84 -2.42 19.85
C MET A 192 -11.31 -2.68 19.84
N PRO A 193 -10.49 -1.63 19.76
CA PRO A 193 -9.02 -1.77 19.68
C PRO A 193 -8.40 -2.43 20.92
N ASP A 194 -9.04 -2.31 22.08
CA ASP A 194 -8.64 -2.93 23.36
C ASP A 194 -9.40 -4.23 23.65
N GLY A 195 -10.00 -4.86 22.65
CA GLY A 195 -10.78 -6.08 22.79
C GLY A 195 -10.01 -7.22 23.45
N LEU A 196 -10.61 -7.84 24.47
CA LEU A 196 -10.11 -9.00 25.18
C LEU A 196 -11.13 -10.13 25.07
N GLN A 197 -10.69 -11.30 24.64
CA GLN A 197 -11.54 -12.48 24.57
C GLN A 197 -11.83 -13.02 25.97
N ILE A 198 -13.09 -13.41 26.23
CA ILE A 198 -13.50 -14.16 27.41
C ILE A 198 -13.82 -15.60 26.95
N LEU A 199 -13.18 -16.56 27.59
CA LEU A 199 -13.33 -17.98 27.28
C LEU A 199 -14.47 -18.64 28.04
N ALA A 200 -14.69 -18.19 29.29
CA ALA A 200 -15.76 -18.68 30.15
C ALA A 200 -16.11 -17.64 31.22
N GLY A 201 -17.33 -17.77 31.77
CA GLY A 201 -17.84 -16.93 32.85
C GLY A 201 -18.73 -15.77 32.42
N LEU A 202 -19.00 -15.63 31.11
CA LEU A 202 -19.96 -14.66 30.57
C LEU A 202 -20.85 -15.30 29.53
N ASP A 203 -22.11 -14.86 29.51
CA ASP A 203 -23.06 -15.20 28.47
C ASP A 203 -23.31 -14.01 27.52
N PRO A 204 -23.64 -14.31 26.23
CA PRO A 204 -24.02 -13.25 25.29
C PRO A 204 -25.27 -12.50 25.73
N GLY A 205 -25.19 -11.15 25.76
CA GLY A 205 -26.29 -10.28 26.10
C GLY A 205 -26.27 -9.78 27.58
N GLU A 206 -25.31 -10.19 28.37
CA GLU A 206 -25.10 -9.63 29.72
C GLU A 206 -24.58 -8.18 29.63
N ILE A 207 -25.04 -7.35 30.56
CA ILE A 207 -24.64 -5.93 30.64
C ILE A 207 -23.48 -5.80 31.59
N LEU A 208 -22.35 -5.28 31.08
CA LEU A 208 -21.16 -5.05 31.87
C LEU A 208 -21.09 -3.62 32.39
N VAL A 209 -20.65 -3.48 33.64
CA VAL A 209 -20.41 -2.19 34.29
C VAL A 209 -18.91 -2.05 34.56
N ARG A 210 -18.37 -0.85 34.37
CA ARG A 210 -16.95 -0.59 34.66
C ARG A 210 -16.68 -0.79 36.16
N PRO A 211 -15.55 -1.44 36.49
CA PRO A 211 -15.11 -1.62 37.86
C PRO A 211 -14.72 -0.31 38.56
#